data_5e80660e00462328e80770af3e605cef
#
_entry.id   5e80660e00462328e80770af3e605cef
#
_cell.length_a   1.000
_cell.length_b   1.000
_cell.length_c   1.000
_cell.angle_alpha   90.00
_cell.angle_beta   90.00
_cell.angle_gamma   90.00
#
_symmetry.space_group_name_H-M   'P 1'
#
loop_
_entity.id
_entity.type
_entity.pdbx_description
1 polymer ?
#
loop_
_entity_poly.entity_id
_entity_poly.type
_entity_poly.pdbx_seq_one_letter_code
_entity_poly.pdbx_strand_id
1 'polypeptide(L)'
;MKKTIHEIAIDTIKNVGKPMFSREIYDYIILNDLYQFKAENPLDVLNKVIRKHCEGIDFPSARKQKYFQITKDRKYWIAGVPIPGLSKEEIKTEAKSKKDSENLKSIVKDLKDIQTKHTLAFKQQILYQLKELSPESFEMFSKKLLDIYGFKKTKVTNYVKDGGIDGYGELKVGITHLNVAFQSKRWKNNSVSRVEIDKFRGAIQGEFEQGIIFTTSKFTKEALGATRKPGAAPIILIDGESLVDIMIEKRFGIDTEHIPVYINALDTILDDL
;
A
#
# COMPACT_ATOMS: atom_id res chain seq x y z
N MET A 1 25.32 -1.84 -8.28
CA MET A 1 24.02 -1.50 -7.66
C MET A 1 23.82 0.00 -7.78
N LYS A 2 22.62 0.46 -8.18
CA LYS A 2 22.31 1.90 -8.24
C LYS A 2 22.05 2.39 -6.81
N LYS A 3 22.84 3.36 -6.33
CA LYS A 3 22.66 3.93 -4.99
C LYS A 3 21.33 4.66 -4.87
N THR A 4 20.70 4.60 -3.72
CA THR A 4 19.48 5.34 -3.38
C THR A 4 19.80 6.81 -3.08
N ILE A 5 18.80 7.68 -3.14
CA ILE A 5 18.99 9.13 -2.88
C ILE A 5 19.56 9.37 -1.47
N HIS A 6 19.11 8.66 -0.44
CA HIS A 6 19.65 8.85 0.91
C HIS A 6 21.10 8.37 1.05
N GLU A 7 21.49 7.29 0.37
CA GLU A 7 22.89 6.83 0.37
C GLU A 7 23.82 7.86 -0.29
N ILE A 8 23.38 8.45 -1.39
CA ILE A 8 24.15 9.50 -2.07
C ILE A 8 24.25 10.76 -1.20
N ALA A 9 23.18 11.16 -0.51
CA ALA A 9 23.23 12.29 0.42
C ALA A 9 24.16 12.04 1.60
N ILE A 10 24.21 10.80 2.14
CA ILE A 10 25.17 10.40 3.18
C ILE A 10 26.61 10.51 2.67
N ASP A 11 26.88 9.97 1.48
CA ASP A 11 28.20 10.01 0.88
C ASP A 11 28.64 11.46 0.61
N THR A 12 27.72 12.32 0.15
CA THR A 12 27.97 13.75 -0.05
C THR A 12 28.40 14.43 1.25
N ILE A 13 27.64 14.26 2.33
CA ILE A 13 27.97 14.85 3.64
C ILE A 13 29.31 14.31 4.16
N LYS A 14 29.59 13.01 3.98
CA LYS A 14 30.86 12.40 4.37
C LYS A 14 32.03 12.98 3.61
N ASN A 15 31.89 13.14 2.30
CA ASN A 15 32.96 13.68 1.44
C ASN A 15 33.27 15.13 1.77
N VAL A 16 32.27 15.94 2.07
CA VAL A 16 32.43 17.34 2.46
C VAL A 16 32.95 17.49 3.90
N GLY A 17 32.64 16.54 4.79
CA GLY A 17 33.14 16.49 6.18
C GLY A 17 32.57 17.55 7.12
N LYS A 18 31.47 18.24 6.75
CA LYS A 18 30.79 19.25 7.57
C LYS A 18 29.27 19.18 7.40
N PRO A 19 28.48 19.66 8.38
CA PRO A 19 27.04 19.77 8.22
C PRO A 19 26.65 20.67 7.04
N MET A 20 25.62 20.25 6.27
CA MET A 20 25.19 20.90 5.03
C MET A 20 23.68 21.18 5.04
N PHE A 21 23.26 22.29 4.41
CA PHE A 21 21.86 22.50 4.05
C PHE A 21 21.44 21.54 2.95
N SER A 22 20.17 21.25 2.86
CA SER A 22 19.65 20.37 1.80
C SER A 22 19.97 20.89 0.39
N ARG A 23 19.95 22.22 0.21
CA ARG A 23 20.34 22.89 -1.03
C ARG A 23 21.81 22.61 -1.38
N GLU A 24 22.70 22.79 -0.42
CA GLU A 24 24.12 22.50 -0.63
C GLU A 24 24.38 21.03 -1.00
N ILE A 25 23.63 20.09 -0.37
CA ILE A 25 23.70 18.68 -0.70
C ILE A 25 23.23 18.44 -2.14
N TYR A 26 22.11 19.05 -2.53
CA TYR A 26 21.56 18.97 -3.88
C TYR A 26 22.54 19.50 -4.92
N ASP A 27 23.06 20.70 -4.72
CA ASP A 27 23.99 21.36 -5.63
C ASP A 27 25.27 20.53 -5.81
N TYR A 28 25.77 19.94 -4.72
CA TYR A 28 26.94 19.04 -4.78
C TYR A 28 26.62 17.77 -5.60
N ILE A 29 25.45 17.17 -5.41
CA ILE A 29 25.01 15.97 -6.15
C ILE A 29 24.93 16.27 -7.66
N ILE A 30 24.37 17.41 -8.03
CA ILE A 30 24.23 17.81 -9.44
C ILE A 30 25.59 18.16 -10.05
N LEU A 31 26.40 18.99 -9.35
CA LEU A 31 27.72 19.41 -9.84
C LEU A 31 28.65 18.22 -10.10
N ASN A 32 28.55 17.16 -9.32
CA ASN A 32 29.39 15.97 -9.44
C ASN A 32 28.74 14.82 -10.20
N ASP A 33 27.57 15.03 -10.82
CA ASP A 33 26.78 14.03 -11.58
C ASP A 33 26.54 12.71 -10.81
N LEU A 34 26.31 12.81 -9.50
CA LEU A 34 26.17 11.64 -8.62
C LEU A 34 24.80 10.98 -8.74
N TYR A 35 23.76 11.74 -9.15
CA TYR A 35 22.39 11.24 -9.30
C TYR A 35 21.57 12.09 -10.28
N GLN A 36 20.80 11.41 -11.15
CA GLN A 36 19.87 12.06 -12.07
C GLN A 36 18.44 11.97 -11.52
N PHE A 37 17.91 13.09 -11.08
CA PHE A 37 16.53 13.20 -10.62
C PHE A 37 15.58 13.24 -11.82
N LYS A 38 14.47 12.47 -11.75
CA LYS A 38 13.43 12.43 -12.80
C LYS A 38 12.16 13.21 -12.41
N ALA A 39 12.23 14.08 -11.43
CA ALA A 39 11.09 14.81 -10.91
C ALA A 39 11.08 16.26 -11.41
N GLU A 40 9.91 16.85 -11.46
CA GLU A 40 9.71 18.27 -11.81
C GLU A 40 10.40 19.22 -10.79
N ASN A 41 10.36 18.85 -9.50
CA ASN A 41 11.07 19.55 -8.43
C ASN A 41 12.03 18.60 -7.70
N PRO A 42 13.27 18.47 -8.19
CA PRO A 42 14.24 17.51 -7.64
C PRO A 42 14.67 17.82 -6.21
N LEU A 43 14.79 19.11 -5.83
CA LEU A 43 15.17 19.53 -4.47
C LEU A 43 14.12 19.08 -3.45
N ASP A 44 12.83 19.20 -3.76
CA ASP A 44 11.75 18.70 -2.89
C ASP A 44 11.82 17.19 -2.69
N VAL A 45 12.22 16.43 -3.72
CA VAL A 45 12.41 14.98 -3.60
C VAL A 45 13.54 14.67 -2.63
N LEU A 46 14.67 15.36 -2.77
CA LEU A 46 15.81 15.20 -1.86
C LEU A 46 15.40 15.56 -0.42
N ASN A 47 14.77 16.72 -0.22
CA ASN A 47 14.25 17.17 1.08
C ASN A 47 13.35 16.15 1.73
N LYS A 48 12.35 15.65 1.00
CA LYS A 48 11.43 14.61 1.49
C LYS A 48 12.17 13.32 1.89
N VAL A 49 13.19 12.93 1.13
CA VAL A 49 13.97 11.72 1.44
C VAL A 49 14.81 11.92 2.70
N ILE A 50 15.56 13.03 2.80
CA ILE A 50 16.39 13.32 3.98
C ILE A 50 15.52 13.39 5.23
N ARG A 51 14.41 14.14 5.19
CA ARG A 51 13.49 14.32 6.32
C ARG A 51 12.85 13.00 6.80
N LYS A 52 12.49 12.10 5.88
CA LYS A 52 11.98 10.77 6.24
C LYS A 52 12.97 9.97 7.08
N HIS A 53 14.26 10.19 6.88
CA HIS A 53 15.34 9.48 7.54
C HIS A 53 16.10 10.36 8.56
N CYS A 54 15.56 11.51 8.98
CA CYS A 54 16.20 12.42 9.93
C CYS A 54 15.70 12.18 11.36
N GLU A 55 16.61 12.17 12.32
CA GLU A 55 16.30 12.16 13.77
C GLU A 55 15.65 13.49 14.16
N GLY A 56 14.67 13.43 15.06
CA GLY A 56 13.96 14.62 15.53
C GLY A 56 12.87 15.13 14.58
N ILE A 57 12.73 14.58 13.38
CA ILE A 57 11.65 14.88 12.45
C ILE A 57 10.74 13.67 12.32
N ASP A 58 9.52 13.77 12.87
CA ASP A 58 8.53 12.69 12.84
C ASP A 58 7.22 13.14 12.20
N PHE A 59 6.72 12.29 11.30
CA PHE A 59 5.44 12.43 10.60
C PHE A 59 4.97 11.04 10.13
N PRO A 60 3.71 10.85 9.75
CA PRO A 60 3.15 9.52 9.45
C PRO A 60 3.94 8.65 8.48
N SER A 61 4.59 9.25 7.48
CA SER A 61 5.42 8.51 6.51
C SER A 61 6.92 8.50 6.84
N ALA A 62 7.33 8.97 8.03
CA ALA A 62 8.73 8.91 8.46
C ALA A 62 9.20 7.45 8.60
N ARG A 63 10.46 7.19 8.27
CA ARG A 63 11.05 5.85 8.34
C ARG A 63 11.57 5.56 9.75
N LYS A 64 11.48 4.30 10.17
CA LYS A 64 12.05 3.84 11.46
C LYS A 64 13.56 4.02 11.48
N GLN A 65 14.22 3.71 10.37
CA GLN A 65 15.67 3.83 10.26
C GLN A 65 16.06 5.27 9.93
N LYS A 66 16.87 5.87 10.81
CA LYS A 66 17.33 7.25 10.72
C LYS A 66 18.81 7.27 10.35
N TYR A 67 19.15 8.11 9.38
CA TYR A 67 20.51 8.24 8.86
C TYR A 67 21.06 9.66 9.05
N PHE A 68 20.18 10.63 9.28
CA PHE A 68 20.52 12.03 9.43
C PHE A 68 20.10 12.56 10.79
N GLN A 69 20.82 13.55 11.29
CA GLN A 69 20.45 14.41 12.40
C GLN A 69 20.53 15.87 11.93
N ILE A 70 19.76 16.74 12.59
CA ILE A 70 19.75 18.18 12.27
C ILE A 70 20.54 18.95 13.34
N THR A 71 21.40 19.87 12.90
CA THR A 71 22.15 20.76 13.79
C THR A 71 21.30 21.93 14.26
N LYS A 72 21.78 22.73 15.25
CA LYS A 72 21.13 23.97 15.68
C LYS A 72 20.97 24.97 14.55
N ASP A 73 21.95 25.02 13.64
CA ASP A 73 21.93 25.86 12.43
C ASP A 73 21.09 25.24 11.31
N ARG A 74 20.27 24.19 11.65
CA ARG A 74 19.36 23.48 10.73
C ARG A 74 20.03 22.76 9.56
N LYS A 75 21.32 22.53 9.64
CA LYS A 75 22.06 21.72 8.67
C LYS A 75 21.91 20.24 8.97
N TYR A 76 21.97 19.42 7.95
CA TYR A 76 21.92 17.98 8.07
C TYR A 76 23.31 17.41 8.30
N TRP A 77 23.40 16.45 9.23
CA TRP A 77 24.61 15.70 9.53
C TRP A 77 24.26 14.21 9.66
N ILE A 78 25.26 13.36 9.70
CA ILE A 78 25.08 11.90 9.80
C ILE A 78 24.65 11.54 11.22
N ALA A 79 23.56 10.77 11.37
CA ALA A 79 23.07 10.31 12.66
C ALA A 79 24.11 9.45 13.37
N GLY A 80 24.25 9.63 14.69
CA GLY A 80 25.21 8.90 15.52
C GLY A 80 26.68 9.33 15.36
N VAL A 81 26.99 10.30 14.49
CA VAL A 81 28.33 10.86 14.35
C VAL A 81 28.41 12.21 15.06
N PRO A 82 29.43 12.46 15.92
CA PRO A 82 29.60 13.76 16.57
C PRO A 82 29.67 14.89 15.55
N ILE A 83 28.97 15.99 15.82
CA ILE A 83 28.96 17.16 14.94
C ILE A 83 30.27 17.91 15.11
N PRO A 84 31.03 18.17 14.04
CA PRO A 84 32.29 18.94 14.14
C PRO A 84 32.05 20.34 14.69
N GLY A 85 32.80 20.74 15.71
CA GLY A 85 32.81 22.13 16.25
C GLY A 85 31.83 22.44 17.40
N LEU A 86 31.10 21.46 17.96
CA LEU A 86 30.20 21.68 19.10
C LEU A 86 30.97 21.64 20.44
N SER A 87 30.84 22.69 21.26
CA SER A 87 31.35 22.75 22.62
C SER A 87 30.40 22.08 23.63
N LYS A 88 30.95 21.57 24.76
CA LYS A 88 30.21 20.81 25.78
C LYS A 88 29.09 21.56 26.51
N GLU A 89 28.98 22.87 26.38
CA GLU A 89 27.97 23.70 27.07
C GLU A 89 26.61 23.76 26.40
N GLU A 90 26.56 23.41 25.11
CA GLU A 90 25.31 23.49 24.30
C GLU A 90 24.37 22.29 24.50
N ILE A 91 24.81 21.26 25.21
CA ILE A 91 24.06 20.00 25.43
C ILE A 91 22.87 20.20 26.41
N LYS A 92 22.87 21.23 27.25
CA LYS A 92 21.84 21.45 28.28
C LYS A 92 20.54 22.09 27.80
N THR A 93 20.53 22.79 26.67
CA THR A 93 19.31 23.42 26.11
C THR A 93 18.47 22.43 25.30
N GLU A 94 19.02 21.27 24.95
CA GLU A 94 18.35 20.21 24.18
C GLU A 94 17.27 19.42 24.96
N ALA A 95 17.30 19.45 26.29
CA ALA A 95 16.39 18.64 27.11
C ALA A 95 14.91 19.05 26.98
N LYS A 96 14.63 20.36 26.76
CA LYS A 96 13.26 20.88 26.60
C LYS A 96 12.71 20.60 25.19
N SER A 97 13.52 20.80 24.16
CA SER A 97 13.19 20.48 22.76
C SER A 97 12.99 18.98 22.53
N LYS A 98 13.73 18.11 23.23
CA LYS A 98 13.55 16.65 23.17
C LYS A 98 12.19 16.21 23.71
N LYS A 99 11.71 16.83 24.79
CA LYS A 99 10.43 16.45 25.42
C LYS A 99 9.23 16.80 24.53
N ASP A 100 9.27 17.94 23.84
CA ASP A 100 8.21 18.34 22.89
C ASP A 100 8.22 17.47 21.63
N SER A 101 9.41 17.08 21.13
CA SER A 101 9.53 16.16 19.99
C SER A 101 9.10 14.73 20.35
N GLU A 102 9.36 14.25 21.56
CA GLU A 102 8.90 12.95 22.05
C GLU A 102 7.38 12.90 22.18
N ASN A 103 6.77 14.01 22.63
CA ASN A 103 5.30 14.12 22.70
C ASN A 103 4.65 14.06 21.31
N LEU A 104 5.19 14.79 20.33
CA LEU A 104 4.71 14.71 18.95
C LEU A 104 4.87 13.31 18.34
N LYS A 105 5.97 12.62 18.65
CA LYS A 105 6.19 11.22 18.25
C LYS A 105 5.12 10.27 18.80
N SER A 106 4.79 10.44 20.07
CA SER A 106 3.73 9.66 20.73
C SER A 106 2.40 9.89 20.02
N ILE A 107 2.02 11.15 19.77
CA ILE A 107 0.77 11.52 19.11
C ILE A 107 0.69 10.92 17.68
N VAL A 108 1.77 11.01 16.92
CA VAL A 108 1.82 10.41 15.56
C VAL A 108 1.67 8.89 15.61
N LYS A 109 2.24 8.24 16.63
CA LYS A 109 2.05 6.80 16.85
C LYS A 109 0.60 6.48 17.16
N ASP A 110 0.00 7.22 18.08
CA ASP A 110 -1.40 7.04 18.47
C ASP A 110 -2.36 7.23 17.27
N LEU A 111 -2.10 8.22 16.41
CA LEU A 111 -2.84 8.40 15.17
C LEU A 111 -2.74 7.19 14.23
N LYS A 112 -1.57 6.59 14.08
CA LYS A 112 -1.38 5.37 13.27
C LYS A 112 -2.13 4.18 13.86
N ASP A 113 -2.08 4.04 15.18
CA ASP A 113 -2.76 2.95 15.88
C ASP A 113 -4.29 3.09 15.78
N ILE A 114 -4.82 4.32 15.88
CA ILE A 114 -6.23 4.64 15.68
C ILE A 114 -6.64 4.35 14.24
N GLN A 115 -5.87 4.80 13.26
CA GLN A 115 -6.14 4.53 11.83
C GLN A 115 -6.15 3.03 11.54
N THR A 116 -5.23 2.27 12.11
CA THR A 116 -5.18 0.81 11.95
C THR A 116 -6.41 0.14 12.53
N LYS A 117 -6.82 0.54 13.74
CA LYS A 117 -8.04 0.04 14.39
C LYS A 117 -9.29 0.39 13.60
N HIS A 118 -9.38 1.64 13.13
CA HIS A 118 -10.49 2.09 12.28
C HIS A 118 -10.58 1.27 11.00
N THR A 119 -9.47 1.08 10.29
CA THR A 119 -9.42 0.30 9.04
C THR A 119 -9.86 -1.15 9.28
N LEU A 120 -9.43 -1.76 10.37
CA LEU A 120 -9.85 -3.12 10.71
C LEU A 120 -11.36 -3.20 10.99
N ALA A 121 -11.89 -2.30 11.80
CA ALA A 121 -13.31 -2.23 12.12
C ALA A 121 -14.15 -1.95 10.86
N PHE A 122 -13.71 -1.04 10.01
CA PHE A 122 -14.34 -0.74 8.73
C PHE A 122 -14.38 -1.97 7.81
N LYS A 123 -13.25 -2.69 7.66
CA LYS A 123 -13.22 -3.94 6.87
C LYS A 123 -14.22 -4.98 7.38
N GLN A 124 -14.29 -5.14 8.69
CA GLN A 124 -15.27 -6.07 9.31
C GLN A 124 -16.70 -5.64 9.03
N GLN A 125 -17.01 -4.35 9.10
CA GLN A 125 -18.33 -3.80 8.82
C GLN A 125 -18.74 -4.03 7.36
N ILE A 126 -17.86 -3.74 6.40
CA ILE A 126 -18.13 -3.99 4.96
C ILE A 126 -18.33 -5.48 4.71
N LEU A 127 -17.49 -6.34 5.26
CA LEU A 127 -17.64 -7.79 5.11
C LEU A 127 -18.98 -8.28 5.69
N TYR A 128 -19.41 -7.73 6.83
CA TYR A 128 -20.71 -8.03 7.40
C TYR A 128 -21.83 -7.62 6.43
N GLN A 129 -21.78 -6.43 5.86
CA GLN A 129 -22.79 -5.97 4.89
C GLN A 129 -22.84 -6.85 3.64
N LEU A 130 -21.69 -7.29 3.13
CA LEU A 130 -21.63 -8.23 2.00
C LEU A 130 -22.28 -9.59 2.35
N LYS A 131 -22.14 -10.06 3.57
CA LYS A 131 -22.78 -11.30 4.06
C LYS A 131 -24.31 -11.18 4.19
N GLU A 132 -24.83 -9.97 4.34
CA GLU A 132 -26.28 -9.72 4.45
C GLU A 132 -26.95 -9.49 3.10
N LEU A 133 -26.20 -9.35 2.00
CA LEU A 133 -26.79 -9.29 0.66
C LEU A 133 -27.61 -10.56 0.35
N SER A 134 -28.59 -10.45 -0.56
CA SER A 134 -29.19 -11.67 -1.14
C SER A 134 -28.15 -12.39 -2.04
N PRO A 135 -28.32 -13.70 -2.32
CA PRO A 135 -27.47 -14.39 -3.29
C PRO A 135 -27.39 -13.66 -4.62
N GLU A 136 -28.51 -13.27 -5.19
CA GLU A 136 -28.62 -12.57 -6.48
C GLU A 136 -27.91 -11.20 -6.44
N SER A 137 -28.04 -10.48 -5.32
CA SER A 137 -27.33 -9.20 -5.13
C SER A 137 -25.83 -9.40 -5.05
N PHE A 138 -25.36 -10.50 -4.48
CA PHE A 138 -23.93 -10.83 -4.41
C PHE A 138 -23.37 -11.27 -5.77
N GLU A 139 -24.13 -11.99 -6.58
CA GLU A 139 -23.78 -12.31 -7.97
C GLU A 139 -23.64 -11.02 -8.81
N MET A 140 -24.60 -10.11 -8.68
CA MET A 140 -24.56 -8.80 -9.36
C MET A 140 -23.39 -7.94 -8.86
N PHE A 141 -23.08 -7.97 -7.56
CA PHE A 141 -21.89 -7.33 -7.00
C PHE A 141 -20.62 -7.90 -7.62
N SER A 142 -20.48 -9.22 -7.72
CA SER A 142 -19.32 -9.90 -8.31
C SER A 142 -19.14 -9.53 -9.79
N LYS A 143 -20.25 -9.47 -10.55
CA LYS A 143 -20.25 -8.97 -11.92
C LYS A 143 -19.70 -7.54 -12.01
N LYS A 144 -20.24 -6.61 -11.20
CA LYS A 144 -19.79 -5.21 -11.18
C LYS A 144 -18.32 -5.07 -10.81
N LEU A 145 -17.84 -5.94 -9.91
CA LEU A 145 -16.43 -5.98 -9.54
C LEU A 145 -15.55 -6.36 -10.73
N LEU A 146 -15.96 -7.35 -11.52
CA LEU A 146 -15.27 -7.75 -12.75
C LEU A 146 -15.27 -6.60 -13.79
N ASP A 147 -16.39 -5.88 -13.94
CA ASP A 147 -16.47 -4.72 -14.84
C ASP A 147 -15.40 -3.66 -14.49
N ILE A 148 -15.16 -3.41 -13.20
CA ILE A 148 -14.11 -2.46 -12.72
C ILE A 148 -12.71 -2.96 -13.03
N TYR A 149 -12.49 -4.28 -13.01
CA TYR A 149 -11.23 -4.88 -13.45
C TYR A 149 -11.04 -4.89 -14.97
N GLY A 150 -12.00 -4.32 -15.72
CA GLY A 150 -11.89 -4.17 -17.18
C GLY A 150 -12.42 -5.36 -17.96
N PHE A 151 -13.10 -6.30 -17.33
CA PHE A 151 -13.83 -7.34 -18.05
C PHE A 151 -14.90 -6.71 -18.92
N LYS A 152 -15.14 -7.32 -20.07
CA LYS A 152 -16.14 -6.91 -21.04
C LYS A 152 -17.16 -8.03 -21.25
N LYS A 153 -18.33 -7.67 -21.79
CA LYS A 153 -19.43 -8.60 -22.06
C LYS A 153 -19.83 -9.42 -20.84
N THR A 154 -19.63 -8.86 -19.64
CA THR A 154 -19.97 -9.55 -18.40
C THR A 154 -21.47 -9.79 -18.28
N LYS A 155 -21.86 -11.01 -17.98
CA LYS A 155 -23.24 -11.45 -17.81
C LYS A 155 -23.37 -12.28 -16.53
N VAL A 156 -24.52 -12.15 -15.86
CA VAL A 156 -24.99 -13.07 -14.84
C VAL A 156 -25.89 -14.07 -15.56
N THR A 157 -25.71 -15.36 -15.29
CA THR A 157 -26.56 -16.41 -15.88
C THR A 157 -27.87 -16.50 -15.14
N ASN A 158 -28.97 -16.76 -15.86
CA ASN A 158 -30.25 -17.04 -15.22
C ASN A 158 -30.24 -18.48 -14.64
N TYR A 159 -30.78 -18.61 -13.48
CA TYR A 159 -30.83 -19.77 -12.59
C TYR A 159 -31.43 -21.05 -13.21
N VAL A 160 -30.76 -21.68 -14.20
CA VAL A 160 -31.17 -23.02 -14.66
C VAL A 160 -29.98 -23.82 -15.16
N LYS A 161 -29.56 -24.82 -14.36
CA LYS A 161 -28.75 -26.00 -14.73
C LYS A 161 -27.29 -25.84 -15.18
N ASP A 162 -26.60 -24.76 -14.88
CA ASP A 162 -25.26 -24.51 -15.44
C ASP A 162 -24.09 -24.98 -14.53
N GLY A 163 -24.31 -26.06 -13.73
CA GLY A 163 -23.23 -26.63 -12.93
C GLY A 163 -22.60 -25.74 -11.86
N GLY A 164 -23.21 -24.57 -11.58
CA GLY A 164 -22.73 -23.59 -10.60
C GLY A 164 -21.94 -22.44 -11.20
N ILE A 165 -22.15 -22.11 -12.47
CA ILE A 165 -21.66 -20.88 -13.12
C ILE A 165 -22.70 -19.80 -12.90
N ASP A 166 -22.35 -18.75 -12.11
CA ASP A 166 -23.24 -17.64 -11.83
C ASP A 166 -23.09 -16.50 -12.86
N GLY A 167 -22.02 -16.57 -13.64
CA GLY A 167 -21.81 -15.63 -14.73
C GLY A 167 -20.44 -15.78 -15.40
N TYR A 168 -20.22 -14.95 -16.40
CA TYR A 168 -19.00 -14.95 -17.19
C TYR A 168 -18.67 -13.58 -17.76
N GLY A 169 -17.46 -13.42 -18.29
CA GLY A 169 -16.99 -12.24 -18.99
C GLY A 169 -15.71 -12.48 -19.75
N GLU A 170 -15.32 -11.52 -20.60
CA GLU A 170 -14.09 -11.57 -21.37
C GLU A 170 -13.07 -10.58 -20.80
N LEU A 171 -11.85 -11.04 -20.52
CA LEU A 171 -10.72 -10.18 -20.13
C LEU A 171 -9.73 -10.08 -21.30
N LYS A 172 -9.46 -8.86 -21.77
CA LYS A 172 -8.43 -8.63 -22.78
C LYS A 172 -7.04 -8.66 -22.14
N VAL A 173 -6.16 -9.54 -22.63
CA VAL A 173 -4.77 -9.66 -22.17
C VAL A 173 -3.85 -9.52 -23.39
N GLY A 174 -3.25 -8.35 -23.57
CA GLY A 174 -2.47 -8.03 -24.75
C GLY A 174 -3.30 -8.10 -26.02
N ILE A 175 -2.95 -9.01 -26.94
CA ILE A 175 -3.65 -9.23 -28.22
C ILE A 175 -4.72 -10.33 -28.16
N THR A 176 -4.87 -11.02 -27.04
CA THR A 176 -5.81 -12.13 -26.85
C THR A 176 -6.92 -11.78 -25.86
N HIS A 177 -7.94 -12.63 -25.79
CA HIS A 177 -9.01 -12.54 -24.81
C HIS A 177 -9.08 -13.85 -24.03
N LEU A 178 -9.37 -13.75 -22.75
CA LEU A 178 -9.69 -14.89 -21.87
C LEU A 178 -11.18 -14.86 -21.58
N ASN A 179 -11.87 -15.99 -21.83
CA ASN A 179 -13.23 -16.20 -21.35
C ASN A 179 -13.16 -16.71 -19.93
N VAL A 180 -13.75 -16.00 -19.04
CA VAL A 180 -13.68 -16.27 -17.59
C VAL A 180 -15.08 -16.46 -17.06
N ALA A 181 -15.32 -17.63 -16.43
CA ALA A 181 -16.53 -17.86 -15.66
C ALA A 181 -16.32 -17.47 -14.20
N PHE A 182 -17.39 -17.08 -13.52
CA PHE A 182 -17.34 -16.86 -12.08
C PHE A 182 -18.47 -17.55 -11.34
N GLN A 183 -18.20 -17.89 -10.08
CA GLN A 183 -19.15 -18.37 -9.10
C GLN A 183 -19.10 -17.52 -7.84
N SER A 184 -20.25 -17.20 -7.27
CA SER A 184 -20.43 -16.33 -6.10
C SER A 184 -21.06 -17.12 -4.96
N LYS A 185 -20.31 -17.28 -3.86
CA LYS A 185 -20.77 -18.02 -2.67
C LYS A 185 -20.91 -17.07 -1.48
N ARG A 186 -22.10 -16.47 -1.34
CA ARG A 186 -22.45 -15.64 -0.20
C ARG A 186 -22.70 -16.49 1.05
N TRP A 187 -21.63 -16.95 1.67
CA TRP A 187 -21.70 -17.78 2.88
C TRP A 187 -21.34 -16.97 4.13
N LYS A 188 -22.15 -17.13 5.19
CA LYS A 188 -21.95 -16.41 6.45
C LYS A 188 -20.82 -17.00 7.29
N ASN A 189 -20.83 -18.33 7.49
CA ASN A 189 -19.95 -18.99 8.44
C ASN A 189 -19.17 -20.19 7.85
N ASN A 190 -19.70 -20.85 6.81
CA ASN A 190 -19.09 -22.04 6.23
C ASN A 190 -17.94 -21.68 5.30
N SER A 191 -16.84 -22.40 5.38
CA SER A 191 -15.72 -22.24 4.46
C SER A 191 -15.97 -23.01 3.16
N VAL A 192 -15.56 -22.45 2.02
CA VAL A 192 -15.63 -23.10 0.71
C VAL A 192 -14.62 -24.23 0.66
N SER A 193 -15.09 -25.45 0.42
CA SER A 193 -14.27 -26.65 0.42
C SER A 193 -13.70 -26.96 -0.97
N ARG A 194 -12.74 -27.90 -1.02
CA ARG A 194 -12.18 -28.43 -2.26
C ARG A 194 -13.26 -29.00 -3.20
N VAL A 195 -14.27 -29.63 -2.64
CA VAL A 195 -15.38 -30.22 -3.42
C VAL A 195 -16.07 -29.17 -4.28
N GLU A 196 -16.27 -27.96 -3.72
CA GLU A 196 -16.86 -26.84 -4.47
C GLU A 196 -15.97 -26.35 -5.60
N ILE A 197 -14.64 -26.30 -5.37
CA ILE A 197 -13.66 -25.93 -6.40
C ILE A 197 -13.68 -26.94 -7.55
N ASP A 198 -13.69 -28.24 -7.23
CA ASP A 198 -13.67 -29.32 -8.23
C ASP A 198 -14.99 -29.39 -9.02
N LYS A 199 -16.14 -29.13 -8.38
CA LYS A 199 -17.45 -29.00 -9.07
C LYS A 199 -17.44 -27.85 -10.06
N PHE A 200 -17.03 -26.65 -9.61
CA PHE A 200 -16.97 -25.46 -10.47
C PHE A 200 -15.99 -25.67 -11.64
N ARG A 201 -14.83 -26.28 -11.38
CA ARG A 201 -13.87 -26.63 -12.44
C ARG A 201 -14.49 -27.54 -13.49
N GLY A 202 -15.27 -28.57 -13.06
CA GLY A 202 -15.98 -29.46 -13.97
C GLY A 202 -16.99 -28.70 -14.84
N ALA A 203 -17.69 -27.73 -14.28
CA ALA A 203 -18.69 -26.94 -15.00
C ALA A 203 -18.07 -26.03 -16.07
N ILE A 204 -16.89 -25.46 -15.83
CA ILE A 204 -16.23 -24.53 -16.78
C ILE A 204 -15.32 -25.24 -17.80
N GLN A 205 -15.08 -26.55 -17.63
CA GLN A 205 -14.12 -27.29 -18.45
C GLN A 205 -14.53 -27.32 -19.93
N GLY A 206 -13.65 -26.88 -20.81
CA GLY A 206 -13.85 -26.88 -22.27
C GLY A 206 -14.53 -25.63 -22.83
N GLU A 207 -15.13 -24.78 -21.97
CA GLU A 207 -15.80 -23.54 -22.40
C GLU A 207 -15.07 -22.26 -21.97
N PHE A 208 -14.37 -22.34 -20.82
CA PHE A 208 -13.69 -21.17 -20.25
C PHE A 208 -12.21 -21.47 -19.98
N GLU A 209 -11.37 -20.49 -20.24
CA GLU A 209 -9.92 -20.57 -20.01
C GLU A 209 -9.59 -20.41 -18.51
N GLN A 210 -10.48 -19.78 -17.71
CA GLN A 210 -10.25 -19.51 -16.31
C GLN A 210 -11.57 -19.43 -15.54
N GLY A 211 -11.52 -19.81 -14.25
CA GLY A 211 -12.62 -19.59 -13.31
C GLY A 211 -12.23 -18.67 -12.17
N ILE A 212 -13.22 -17.97 -11.61
CA ILE A 212 -13.08 -17.17 -10.38
C ILE A 212 -14.18 -17.58 -9.41
N ILE A 213 -13.82 -17.89 -8.16
CA ILE A 213 -14.80 -18.08 -7.08
C ILE A 213 -14.69 -16.94 -6.10
N PHE A 214 -15.79 -16.20 -5.95
CA PHE A 214 -15.97 -15.19 -4.92
C PHE A 214 -16.68 -15.77 -3.71
N THR A 215 -16.24 -15.45 -2.51
CA THR A 215 -17.01 -15.79 -1.30
C THR A 215 -16.92 -14.69 -0.27
N THR A 216 -17.98 -14.51 0.50
CA THR A 216 -17.97 -13.64 1.70
C THR A 216 -17.37 -14.36 2.92
N SER A 217 -16.97 -15.63 2.79
CA SER A 217 -16.36 -16.44 3.84
C SER A 217 -14.88 -16.69 3.54
N LYS A 218 -14.38 -17.87 3.94
CA LYS A 218 -12.99 -18.31 3.75
C LYS A 218 -12.94 -19.58 2.90
N PHE A 219 -11.77 -19.90 2.38
CA PHE A 219 -11.49 -21.18 1.74
C PHE A 219 -10.79 -22.11 2.73
N THR A 220 -11.06 -23.43 2.62
CA THR A 220 -10.28 -24.44 3.37
C THR A 220 -8.87 -24.55 2.79
N LYS A 221 -7.92 -25.10 3.57
CA LYS A 221 -6.54 -25.35 3.10
C LYS A 221 -6.51 -26.24 1.85
N GLU A 222 -7.38 -27.24 1.80
CA GLU A 222 -7.52 -28.16 0.67
C GLU A 222 -8.08 -27.44 -0.58
N ALA A 223 -8.97 -26.45 -0.41
CA ALA A 223 -9.47 -25.61 -1.50
C ALA A 223 -8.36 -24.73 -2.07
N LEU A 224 -7.56 -24.08 -1.19
CA LEU A 224 -6.41 -23.26 -1.61
C LEU A 224 -5.38 -24.09 -2.41
N GLY A 225 -5.15 -25.34 -2.03
CA GLY A 225 -4.27 -26.27 -2.75
C GLY A 225 -4.84 -26.79 -4.09
N ALA A 226 -6.14 -26.61 -4.32
CA ALA A 226 -6.83 -27.13 -5.50
C ALA A 226 -6.98 -26.12 -6.65
N THR A 227 -6.38 -24.93 -6.57
CA THR A 227 -6.50 -23.85 -7.56
C THR A 227 -5.98 -24.21 -8.95
N ARG A 228 -4.98 -25.06 -9.03
CA ARG A 228 -4.38 -25.55 -10.29
C ARG A 228 -4.45 -27.06 -10.37
N LYS A 229 -4.79 -27.56 -11.56
CA LYS A 229 -4.78 -28.99 -11.91
C LYS A 229 -4.26 -29.13 -13.34
N PRO A 230 -3.28 -30.00 -13.62
CA PRO A 230 -2.79 -30.22 -14.98
C PRO A 230 -3.93 -30.55 -15.95
N GLY A 231 -3.95 -29.92 -17.11
CA GLY A 231 -4.96 -30.16 -18.14
C GLY A 231 -6.34 -29.57 -17.86
N ALA A 232 -6.50 -28.74 -16.84
CA ALA A 232 -7.78 -28.10 -16.51
C ALA A 232 -7.63 -26.60 -16.29
N ALA A 233 -8.72 -25.85 -16.47
CA ALA A 233 -8.76 -24.41 -16.25
C ALA A 233 -8.35 -24.05 -14.81
N PRO A 234 -7.46 -23.06 -14.61
CA PRO A 234 -7.09 -22.58 -13.29
C PRO A 234 -8.26 -21.84 -12.62
N ILE A 235 -8.35 -21.94 -11.30
CA ILE A 235 -9.37 -21.25 -10.51
C ILE A 235 -8.71 -20.20 -9.61
N ILE A 236 -9.14 -18.96 -9.70
CA ILE A 236 -8.79 -17.90 -8.77
C ILE A 236 -9.80 -17.91 -7.62
N LEU A 237 -9.29 -17.81 -6.40
CA LEU A 237 -10.09 -17.78 -5.19
C LEU A 237 -10.00 -16.38 -4.54
N ILE A 238 -11.15 -15.75 -4.35
CA ILE A 238 -11.25 -14.42 -3.72
C ILE A 238 -12.17 -14.54 -2.51
N ASP A 239 -11.58 -14.53 -1.33
CA ASP A 239 -12.31 -14.63 -0.06
C ASP A 239 -12.85 -13.28 0.42
N GLY A 240 -13.58 -13.28 1.54
CA GLY A 240 -14.21 -12.08 2.05
C GLY A 240 -13.24 -10.96 2.45
N GLU A 241 -12.07 -11.30 2.95
CA GLU A 241 -11.03 -10.30 3.29
C GLU A 241 -10.44 -9.68 2.01
N SER A 242 -10.10 -10.52 1.03
CA SER A 242 -9.61 -10.09 -0.29
C SER A 242 -10.63 -9.24 -1.04
N LEU A 243 -11.94 -9.57 -0.95
CA LEU A 243 -13.00 -8.76 -1.54
C LEU A 243 -13.00 -7.33 -0.99
N VAL A 244 -12.92 -7.18 0.33
CA VAL A 244 -12.91 -5.85 0.96
C VAL A 244 -11.63 -5.09 0.63
N ASP A 245 -10.48 -5.76 0.54
CA ASP A 245 -9.22 -5.15 0.12
C ASP A 245 -9.29 -4.61 -1.32
N ILE A 246 -9.88 -5.39 -2.22
CA ILE A 246 -10.16 -4.97 -3.60
C ILE A 246 -11.10 -3.76 -3.64
N MET A 247 -12.17 -3.76 -2.83
CA MET A 247 -13.09 -2.62 -2.75
C MET A 247 -12.37 -1.34 -2.33
N ILE A 248 -11.49 -1.42 -1.34
CA ILE A 248 -10.68 -0.27 -0.86
C ILE A 248 -9.72 0.19 -1.97
N GLU A 249 -8.98 -0.74 -2.59
CA GLU A 249 -8.01 -0.43 -3.65
C GLU A 249 -8.68 0.24 -4.85
N LYS A 250 -9.80 -0.28 -5.28
CA LYS A 250 -10.54 0.21 -6.46
C LYS A 250 -11.54 1.31 -6.15
N ARG A 251 -11.69 1.71 -4.88
CA ARG A 251 -12.73 2.63 -4.40
C ARG A 251 -14.13 2.21 -4.84
N PHE A 252 -14.37 0.91 -4.81
CA PHE A 252 -15.65 0.34 -5.23
C PHE A 252 -16.65 0.33 -4.07
N GLY A 253 -17.61 1.25 -4.10
CA GLY A 253 -18.56 1.47 -3.03
C GLY A 253 -17.92 2.00 -1.74
N ILE A 254 -16.72 2.57 -1.83
CA ILE A 254 -15.95 3.13 -0.71
C ILE A 254 -15.49 4.53 -1.08
N ASP A 255 -15.73 5.46 -0.17
CA ASP A 255 -15.18 6.82 -0.24
C ASP A 255 -14.08 7.01 0.80
N THR A 256 -13.22 8.00 0.60
CA THR A 256 -12.04 8.23 1.45
C THR A 256 -11.97 9.70 1.85
N GLU A 257 -11.96 9.97 3.14
CA GLU A 257 -11.65 11.28 3.70
C GLU A 257 -10.18 11.40 4.05
N HIS A 258 -9.61 12.60 3.84
CA HIS A 258 -8.23 12.91 4.16
C HIS A 258 -8.18 13.91 5.32
N ILE A 259 -7.59 13.49 6.43
CA ILE A 259 -7.31 14.35 7.58
C ILE A 259 -5.90 14.92 7.42
N PRO A 260 -5.72 16.26 7.35
CA PRO A 260 -4.40 16.85 7.22
C PRO A 260 -3.59 16.67 8.50
N VAL A 261 -2.38 16.16 8.37
CA VAL A 261 -1.39 16.12 9.45
C VAL A 261 -0.31 17.15 9.14
N TYR A 262 -0.23 18.21 9.95
CA TYR A 262 0.75 19.29 9.74
C TYR A 262 2.12 18.85 10.23
N ILE A 263 3.14 19.16 9.44
CA ILE A 263 4.53 18.84 9.72
C ILE A 263 5.32 20.13 9.66
N ASN A 264 6.16 20.38 10.68
CA ASN A 264 7.06 21.53 10.64
C ASN A 264 8.07 21.35 9.49
N ALA A 265 8.13 22.32 8.61
CA ALA A 265 9.03 22.37 7.45
C ALA A 265 9.81 23.70 7.37
N LEU A 266 9.95 24.40 8.51
CA LEU A 266 10.68 25.67 8.56
C LEU A 266 12.15 25.55 8.12
N ASP A 267 12.74 24.36 8.32
CA ASP A 267 14.09 24.05 7.84
C ASP A 267 14.24 24.19 6.32
N THR A 268 13.18 23.91 5.56
CA THR A 268 13.23 24.01 4.09
C THR A 268 13.07 25.45 3.58
N ILE A 269 12.46 26.33 4.37
CA ILE A 269 12.27 27.74 3.98
C ILE A 269 13.51 28.57 4.36
N LEU A 270 14.16 28.20 5.46
CA LEU A 270 15.31 28.95 5.99
C LEU A 270 16.63 28.55 5.32
N ASP A 271 16.64 27.52 4.49
CA ASP A 271 17.78 27.14 3.64
C ASP A 271 18.04 28.19 2.51
N ASP A 272 17.07 29.06 2.22
CA ASP A 272 17.15 30.11 1.18
C ASP A 272 17.47 31.51 1.75
N LEU A 273 17.66 31.65 3.08
CA LEU A 273 18.03 32.89 3.76
C LEU A 273 19.52 32.92 4.12
#